data_256a087d6b3868fb3ca00365a5660a9c
#
_entry.id   256a087d6b3868fb3ca00365a5660a9c
#
_cell.length_a   1.000
_cell.length_b   1.000
_cell.length_c   1.000
_cell.angle_alpha   90.00
_cell.angle_beta   90.00
_cell.angle_gamma   90.00
#
_symmetry.space_group_name_H-M   'P 1'
#
loop_
_entity.id
_entity.type
_entity.pdbx_description
1 polymer ?
#
loop_
_entity_poly.entity_id
_entity_poly.type
_entity_poly.pdbx_seq_one_letter_code
_entity_poly.pdbx_strand_id
1 'polypeptide(L)'
;TSLVVVEANHNLEELLSVTEEDLDREKFTHSRLRVGSQLTRANMLHIALMSSENRAASALGRHYPGGLAAFVSAMNEKARELGMFHSRFSDSTGLSSSNVSSARDLAKLVVAAHQHPLIRQYSTDSRYAVDPGGPQLRYRNSNGLIENPDWEIGLQKTGYIAEAGRCLVMQVNIAD
;
A
#
# COMPACT_ATOMS: atom_id res chain seq x y z
N THR A 1 -1.52 2.47 5.46
CA THR A 1 -1.22 3.44 4.38
C THR A 1 -2.43 3.66 3.50
N SER A 2 -2.87 2.70 2.69
CA SER A 2 -3.91 2.91 1.67
C SER A 2 -5.25 3.37 2.26
N LEU A 3 -5.66 2.83 3.40
CA LEU A 3 -6.89 3.25 4.08
C LEU A 3 -6.83 4.74 4.48
N VAL A 4 -5.73 5.19 5.08
CA VAL A 4 -5.52 6.61 5.44
C VAL A 4 -5.53 7.50 4.20
N VAL A 5 -4.88 7.08 3.11
CA VAL A 5 -4.87 7.85 1.85
C VAL A 5 -6.28 8.02 1.28
N VAL A 6 -7.08 6.95 1.28
CA VAL A 6 -8.44 6.98 0.72
C VAL A 6 -9.38 7.82 1.61
N GLU A 7 -9.31 7.64 2.93
CA GLU A 7 -10.17 8.36 3.88
C GLU A 7 -9.81 9.84 4.00
N ALA A 8 -8.57 10.23 3.70
CA ALA A 8 -8.18 11.65 3.66
C ALA A 8 -8.89 12.44 2.55
N ASN A 9 -9.49 11.75 1.58
CA ASN A 9 -10.29 12.32 0.49
C ASN A 9 -9.60 13.47 -0.29
N HIS A 10 -8.25 13.36 -0.43
CA HIS A 10 -7.49 14.28 -1.25
C HIS A 10 -7.70 14.03 -2.74
N ASN A 11 -7.42 15.05 -3.56
CA ASN A 11 -7.53 14.93 -5.01
C ASN A 11 -6.65 13.78 -5.52
N LEU A 12 -7.30 12.79 -6.13
CA LEU A 12 -6.64 11.61 -6.69
C LEU A 12 -5.84 11.93 -7.96
N GLU A 13 -6.18 13.00 -8.66
CA GLU A 13 -5.49 13.46 -9.87
C GLU A 13 -4.29 14.37 -9.57
N GLU A 14 -4.06 14.70 -8.29
CA GLU A 14 -2.87 15.45 -7.89
C GLU A 14 -1.60 14.68 -8.25
N LEU A 15 -0.66 15.36 -8.95
CA LEU A 15 0.63 14.80 -9.30
C LEU A 15 1.56 14.80 -8.07
N LEU A 16 2.04 13.64 -7.72
CA LEU A 16 3.03 13.42 -6.67
C LEU A 16 4.37 13.08 -7.31
N SER A 17 5.45 13.69 -6.81
CA SER A 17 6.80 13.41 -7.29
C SER A 17 7.56 12.48 -6.34
N VAL A 18 8.34 11.59 -6.93
CA VAL A 18 9.33 10.76 -6.22
C VAL A 18 10.58 11.59 -6.00
N THR A 19 11.09 11.65 -4.78
CA THR A 19 12.30 12.38 -4.40
C THR A 19 13.35 11.45 -3.78
N GLU A 20 14.51 12.01 -3.45
CA GLU A 20 15.58 11.30 -2.71
C GLU A 20 15.10 10.77 -1.35
N GLU A 21 14.08 11.40 -0.76
CA GLU A 21 13.49 10.97 0.52
C GLU A 21 12.71 9.65 0.40
N ASP A 22 12.28 9.29 -0.82
CA ASP A 22 11.53 8.06 -1.08
C ASP A 22 12.44 6.84 -1.33
N LEU A 23 13.77 7.05 -1.31
CA LEU A 23 14.73 5.97 -1.45
C LEU A 23 14.80 5.13 -0.17
N ASP A 24 14.60 3.82 -0.31
CA ASP A 24 14.82 2.89 0.79
C ASP A 24 16.32 2.78 1.11
N ARG A 25 16.70 3.33 2.26
CA ARG A 25 18.08 3.30 2.77
C ARG A 25 18.28 2.26 3.87
N GLU A 26 17.21 1.54 4.24
CA GLU A 26 17.24 0.52 5.30
C GLU A 26 17.41 -0.90 4.72
N LYS A 27 16.61 -1.24 3.73
CA LYS A 27 16.58 -2.57 3.10
C LYS A 27 17.15 -2.58 1.67
N PHE A 28 17.44 -1.39 1.11
CA PHE A 28 17.95 -1.21 -0.26
C PHE A 28 17.09 -1.91 -1.31
N THR A 29 15.78 -1.87 -1.14
CA THR A 29 14.84 -2.49 -2.05
C THR A 29 14.87 -1.82 -3.42
N HIS A 30 14.73 -2.63 -4.46
CA HIS A 30 14.68 -2.13 -5.82
C HIS A 30 13.31 -1.53 -6.15
N SER A 31 13.30 -0.40 -6.85
CA SER A 31 12.11 0.21 -7.43
C SER A 31 12.39 0.66 -8.86
N ARG A 32 11.37 0.56 -9.71
CA ARG A 32 11.43 1.06 -11.08
C ARG A 32 11.06 2.54 -11.20
N LEU A 33 10.40 3.11 -10.20
CA LEU A 33 10.20 4.56 -10.12
C LEU A 33 11.54 5.24 -9.80
N ARG A 34 11.98 6.12 -10.66
CA ARG A 34 13.20 6.90 -10.45
C ARG A 34 12.89 8.17 -9.66
N VAL A 35 13.89 8.74 -9.01
CA VAL A 35 13.81 10.10 -8.49
C VAL A 35 13.48 11.04 -9.65
N GLY A 36 12.53 11.95 -9.44
CA GLY A 36 11.95 12.82 -10.46
C GLY A 36 10.73 12.25 -11.19
N SER A 37 10.40 10.95 -11.02
CA SER A 37 9.14 10.39 -11.54
C SER A 37 7.94 11.11 -10.94
N GLN A 38 6.91 11.34 -11.77
CA GLN A 38 5.65 11.94 -11.35
C GLN A 38 4.49 11.05 -11.75
N LEU A 39 3.59 10.80 -10.81
CA LEU A 39 2.35 10.05 -11.03
C LEU A 39 1.22 10.70 -10.23
N THR A 40 -0.01 10.50 -10.69
CA THR A 40 -1.17 10.92 -9.89
C THR A 40 -1.21 10.15 -8.57
N ARG A 41 -1.84 10.75 -7.56
CA ARG A 41 -2.08 10.07 -6.26
C ARG A 41 -2.78 8.71 -6.47
N ALA A 42 -3.74 8.66 -7.40
CA ALA A 42 -4.41 7.41 -7.77
C ALA A 42 -3.42 6.37 -8.28
N ASN A 43 -2.54 6.72 -9.21
CA ASN A 43 -1.54 5.81 -9.76
C ASN A 43 -0.53 5.34 -8.71
N MET A 44 -0.06 6.24 -7.83
CA MET A 44 0.80 5.87 -6.70
C MET A 44 0.11 4.86 -5.78
N LEU A 45 -1.15 5.10 -5.42
CA LEU A 45 -1.95 4.20 -4.58
C LEU A 45 -2.15 2.84 -5.26
N HIS A 46 -2.45 2.83 -6.55
CA HIS A 46 -2.68 1.61 -7.32
C HIS A 46 -1.46 0.69 -7.30
N ILE A 47 -0.30 1.20 -7.70
CA ILE A 47 0.91 0.37 -7.76
C ILE A 47 1.47 0.02 -6.38
N ALA A 48 1.24 0.85 -5.35
CA ALA A 48 1.57 0.52 -3.96
C ALA A 48 0.74 -0.66 -3.46
N LEU A 49 -0.57 -0.70 -3.76
CA LEU A 49 -1.46 -1.82 -3.40
C LEU A 49 -1.18 -3.08 -4.20
N MET A 50 -1.17 -2.96 -5.54
CA MET A 50 -1.10 -4.10 -6.44
C MET A 50 0.27 -4.78 -6.45
N SER A 51 1.33 -3.98 -6.51
CA SER A 51 2.70 -4.47 -6.71
C SER A 51 3.64 -4.22 -5.54
N SER A 52 3.14 -3.70 -4.41
CA SER A 52 3.99 -3.33 -3.28
C SER A 52 5.11 -2.34 -3.67
N GLU A 53 4.81 -1.35 -4.52
CA GLU A 53 5.80 -0.35 -4.95
C GLU A 53 6.15 0.57 -3.77
N ASN A 54 7.37 0.43 -3.25
CA ASN A 54 7.78 1.08 -2.01
C ASN A 54 7.92 2.59 -2.14
N ARG A 55 8.47 3.10 -3.26
CA ARG A 55 8.61 4.55 -3.48
C ARG A 55 7.28 5.23 -3.66
N ALA A 56 6.30 4.54 -4.25
CA ALA A 56 4.92 5.04 -4.31
C ALA A 56 4.29 5.13 -2.92
N ALA A 57 4.46 4.12 -2.08
CA ALA A 57 3.97 4.14 -0.70
C ALA A 57 4.66 5.22 0.15
N SER A 58 5.96 5.45 -0.06
CA SER A 58 6.72 6.52 0.58
C SER A 58 6.20 7.90 0.16
N ALA A 59 6.10 8.14 -1.16
CA ALA A 59 5.60 9.41 -1.71
C ALA A 59 4.18 9.74 -1.21
N LEU A 60 3.28 8.76 -1.12
CA LEU A 60 1.95 8.93 -0.55
C LEU A 60 1.98 9.43 0.89
N GLY A 61 2.85 8.85 1.73
CA GLY A 61 3.01 9.29 3.13
C GLY A 61 3.64 10.68 3.23
N ARG A 62 4.65 10.97 2.43
CA ARG A 62 5.35 12.24 2.43
C ARG A 62 4.48 13.41 1.94
N HIS A 63 3.59 13.16 0.96
CA HIS A 63 2.64 14.17 0.45
C HIS A 63 1.35 14.31 1.28
N TYR A 64 1.30 13.67 2.44
CA TYR A 64 0.20 13.90 3.39
C TYR A 64 0.37 15.27 4.07
N PRO A 65 -0.72 15.98 4.41
CA PRO A 65 -0.63 17.24 5.16
C PRO A 65 0.14 17.06 6.47
N GLY A 66 1.21 17.82 6.64
CA GLY A 66 2.14 17.67 7.75
C GLY A 66 3.23 16.62 7.53
N GLY A 67 3.30 16.02 6.33
CA GLY A 67 4.37 15.12 5.92
C GLY A 67 4.29 13.71 6.53
N LEU A 68 5.38 12.95 6.39
CA LEU A 68 5.44 11.54 6.79
C LEU A 68 5.14 11.34 8.29
N ALA A 69 5.60 12.23 9.16
CA ALA A 69 5.35 12.11 10.60
C ALA A 69 3.85 12.21 10.93
N ALA A 70 3.14 13.16 10.31
CA ALA A 70 1.70 13.31 10.45
C ALA A 70 0.96 12.11 9.86
N PHE A 71 1.44 11.58 8.72
CA PHE A 71 0.88 10.39 8.10
C PHE A 71 0.98 9.15 9.01
N VAL A 72 2.16 8.92 9.59
CA VAL A 72 2.38 7.81 10.54
C VAL A 72 1.51 7.98 11.79
N SER A 73 1.33 9.21 12.30
CA SER A 73 0.38 9.48 13.39
C SER A 73 -1.03 9.08 12.99
N ALA A 74 -1.51 9.49 11.80
CA ALA A 74 -2.82 9.13 11.28
C ALA A 74 -2.98 7.61 11.10
N MET A 75 -1.93 6.89 10.67
CA MET A 75 -1.96 5.42 10.60
C MET A 75 -2.17 4.78 11.98
N ASN A 76 -1.48 5.27 13.01
CA ASN A 76 -1.61 4.75 14.37
C ASN A 76 -2.94 5.17 15.03
N GLU A 77 -3.46 6.34 14.72
CA GLU A 77 -4.80 6.77 15.15
C GLU A 77 -5.87 5.87 14.52
N LYS A 78 -5.79 5.62 13.22
CA LYS A 78 -6.69 4.68 12.52
C LYS A 78 -6.60 3.28 13.10
N ALA A 79 -5.43 2.79 13.45
CA ALA A 79 -5.27 1.50 14.12
C ALA A 79 -6.03 1.46 15.47
N ARG A 80 -5.94 2.53 16.29
CA ARG A 80 -6.69 2.63 17.54
C ARG A 80 -8.20 2.67 17.32
N GLU A 81 -8.67 3.46 16.33
CA GLU A 81 -10.10 3.53 15.97
C GLU A 81 -10.66 2.16 15.57
N LEU A 82 -9.88 1.35 14.88
CA LEU A 82 -10.25 -0.01 14.48
C LEU A 82 -10.08 -1.04 15.61
N GLY A 83 -9.63 -0.63 16.80
CA GLY A 83 -9.36 -1.54 17.91
C GLY A 83 -8.15 -2.46 17.68
N MET A 84 -7.17 -2.01 16.89
CA MET A 84 -5.93 -2.74 16.59
C MET A 84 -4.88 -2.47 17.66
N PHE A 85 -5.13 -2.89 18.90
CA PHE A 85 -4.30 -2.54 20.06
C PHE A 85 -2.94 -3.25 20.11
N HIS A 86 -2.71 -4.25 19.26
CA HIS A 86 -1.43 -4.94 19.12
C HIS A 86 -0.69 -4.51 17.83
N SER A 87 -1.00 -3.31 17.34
CA SER A 87 -0.42 -2.80 16.10
C SER A 87 0.26 -1.46 16.35
N ARG A 88 1.42 -1.28 15.72
CA ARG A 88 2.15 -0.02 15.67
C ARG A 88 2.81 0.12 14.31
N PHE A 89 2.67 1.31 13.73
CA PHE A 89 3.27 1.66 12.45
C PHE A 89 4.32 2.77 12.65
N SER A 90 5.44 2.66 11.97
CA SER A 90 6.57 3.59 12.03
C SER A 90 6.89 4.23 10.67
N ASP A 91 6.39 3.64 9.58
CA ASP A 91 6.54 4.17 8.23
C ASP A 91 5.32 3.86 7.34
N SER A 92 5.30 4.43 6.15
CA SER A 92 4.23 4.22 5.15
C SER A 92 4.47 3.04 4.22
N THR A 93 5.69 2.49 4.18
CA THR A 93 6.09 1.44 3.23
C THR A 93 5.93 0.03 3.79
N GLY A 94 6.09 -0.12 5.11
CA GLY A 94 6.14 -1.41 5.78
C GLY A 94 7.53 -2.06 5.74
N LEU A 95 8.58 -1.33 5.34
CA LEU A 95 9.94 -1.84 5.26
C LEU A 95 10.64 -1.88 6.63
N SER A 96 10.31 -0.94 7.53
CA SER A 96 10.87 -0.93 8.85
C SER A 96 10.37 -2.12 9.69
N SER A 97 11.30 -2.82 10.34
CA SER A 97 10.99 -3.89 11.28
C SER A 97 10.29 -3.39 12.55
N SER A 98 10.22 -2.08 12.74
CA SER A 98 9.45 -1.44 13.83
C SER A 98 7.94 -1.42 13.58
N ASN A 99 7.49 -1.74 12.35
CA ASN A 99 6.07 -1.99 12.10
C ASN A 99 5.70 -3.37 12.65
N VAL A 100 4.74 -3.39 13.56
CA VAL A 100 4.26 -4.63 14.16
C VAL A 100 2.74 -4.68 14.17
N SER A 101 2.19 -5.87 14.00
CA SER A 101 0.75 -6.11 14.11
C SER A 101 0.50 -7.58 14.47
N SER A 102 -0.70 -7.87 14.96
CA SER A 102 -1.18 -9.23 15.09
C SER A 102 -2.07 -9.62 13.90
N ALA A 103 -2.17 -10.92 13.61
CA ALA A 103 -3.07 -11.41 12.57
C ALA A 103 -4.53 -10.99 12.83
N ARG A 104 -4.96 -10.96 14.09
CA ARG A 104 -6.30 -10.52 14.50
C ARG A 104 -6.52 -9.04 14.18
N ASP A 105 -5.53 -8.18 14.41
CA ASP A 105 -5.61 -6.77 14.08
C ASP A 105 -5.61 -6.53 12.57
N LEU A 106 -4.78 -7.27 11.84
CA LEU A 106 -4.78 -7.22 10.38
C LEU A 106 -6.12 -7.66 9.78
N ALA A 107 -6.82 -8.62 10.39
CA ALA A 107 -8.18 -8.99 9.96
C ALA A 107 -9.16 -7.80 10.11
N LYS A 108 -9.09 -7.04 11.22
CA LYS A 108 -9.90 -5.83 11.39
C LYS A 108 -9.58 -4.78 10.32
N LEU A 109 -8.29 -4.59 10.01
CA LEU A 109 -7.84 -3.69 8.96
C LEU A 109 -8.39 -4.10 7.59
N VAL A 110 -8.36 -5.41 7.27
CA VAL A 110 -8.89 -5.94 6.00
C VAL A 110 -10.39 -5.69 5.90
N VAL A 111 -11.16 -5.94 6.98
CA VAL A 111 -12.61 -5.66 7.00
C VAL A 111 -12.90 -4.18 6.75
N ALA A 112 -12.17 -3.27 7.39
CA ALA A 112 -12.33 -1.82 7.17
C ALA A 112 -11.94 -1.43 5.74
N ALA A 113 -10.78 -1.89 5.25
CA ALA A 113 -10.30 -1.58 3.91
C ALA A 113 -11.23 -2.12 2.81
N HIS A 114 -11.86 -3.26 3.03
CA HIS A 114 -12.80 -3.87 2.09
C HIS A 114 -14.07 -3.03 1.87
N GLN A 115 -14.42 -2.10 2.77
CA GLN A 115 -15.54 -1.18 2.55
C GLN A 115 -15.25 -0.14 1.44
N HIS A 116 -13.98 0.06 1.06
CA HIS A 116 -13.59 1.04 0.06
C HIS A 116 -13.45 0.41 -1.33
N PRO A 117 -14.34 0.73 -2.29
CA PRO A 117 -14.29 0.15 -3.66
C PRO A 117 -12.95 0.33 -4.34
N LEU A 118 -12.31 1.49 -4.15
CA LEU A 118 -11.02 1.81 -4.74
C LEU A 118 -9.89 0.88 -4.24
N ILE A 119 -9.89 0.57 -2.93
CA ILE A 119 -8.91 -0.37 -2.35
C ILE A 119 -9.15 -1.78 -2.89
N ARG A 120 -10.41 -2.21 -2.99
CA ARG A 120 -10.74 -3.51 -3.57
C ARG A 120 -10.22 -3.61 -5.00
N GLN A 121 -10.59 -2.67 -5.85
CA GLN A 121 -10.18 -2.63 -7.26
C GLN A 121 -8.66 -2.66 -7.39
N TYR A 122 -7.97 -1.69 -6.78
CA TYR A 122 -6.52 -1.53 -6.95
C TYR A 122 -5.73 -2.70 -6.38
N SER A 123 -6.21 -3.34 -5.32
CA SER A 123 -5.51 -4.49 -4.74
C SER A 123 -5.70 -5.78 -5.55
N THR A 124 -6.74 -5.86 -6.39
CA THR A 124 -7.10 -7.10 -7.13
C THR A 124 -6.85 -7.01 -8.63
N ASP A 125 -6.52 -5.84 -9.17
CA ASP A 125 -6.12 -5.73 -10.57
C ASP A 125 -4.86 -6.58 -10.84
N SER A 126 -4.86 -7.35 -11.91
CA SER A 126 -3.75 -8.26 -12.25
C SER A 126 -2.57 -7.53 -12.87
N ARG A 127 -2.84 -6.47 -13.65
CA ARG A 127 -1.84 -5.70 -14.41
C ARG A 127 -2.25 -4.24 -14.49
N TYR A 128 -1.26 -3.36 -14.42
CA TYR A 128 -1.46 -1.94 -14.59
C TYR A 128 -0.24 -1.27 -15.23
N ALA A 129 -0.46 -0.23 -16.02
CA ALA A 129 0.60 0.54 -16.65
C ALA A 129 0.50 2.00 -16.24
N VAL A 130 1.65 2.63 -15.99
CA VAL A 130 1.76 4.05 -15.62
C VAL A 130 2.83 4.74 -16.47
N ASP A 131 2.67 6.06 -16.65
CA ASP A 131 3.58 6.92 -17.39
C ASP A 131 4.24 7.93 -16.42
N PRO A 132 5.42 7.62 -15.86
CA PRO A 132 6.03 8.42 -14.79
C PRO A 132 6.87 9.61 -15.28
N GLY A 133 6.62 10.10 -16.48
CA GLY A 133 7.43 11.14 -17.13
C GLY A 133 8.63 10.60 -17.89
N GLY A 134 8.58 9.34 -18.35
CA GLY A 134 9.59 8.63 -19.11
C GLY A 134 8.99 7.41 -19.79
N PRO A 135 9.76 6.32 -19.99
CA PRO A 135 9.21 5.08 -20.53
C PRO A 135 8.06 4.55 -19.64
N GLN A 136 7.00 4.08 -20.28
CA GLN A 136 5.87 3.44 -19.61
C GLN A 136 6.34 2.27 -18.73
N LEU A 137 5.88 2.22 -17.48
CA LEU A 137 6.14 1.13 -16.55
C LEU A 137 4.90 0.24 -16.44
N ARG A 138 5.10 -1.06 -16.59
CA ARG A 138 4.05 -2.07 -16.47
C ARG A 138 4.24 -2.85 -15.18
N TYR A 139 3.22 -2.87 -14.35
CA TYR A 139 3.19 -3.58 -13.07
C TYR A 139 2.28 -4.82 -13.17
N ARG A 140 2.60 -5.82 -12.35
CA ARG A 140 1.78 -7.01 -12.13
C ARG A 140 1.44 -7.13 -10.66
N ASN A 141 0.32 -7.76 -10.37
CA ASN A 141 -0.04 -8.07 -9.00
C ASN A 141 1.03 -8.94 -8.33
N SER A 142 1.41 -8.59 -7.11
CA SER A 142 2.39 -9.36 -6.34
C SER A 142 1.83 -10.68 -5.79
N ASN A 143 0.49 -10.85 -5.82
CA ASN A 143 -0.18 -12.08 -5.43
C ASN A 143 -0.66 -12.83 -6.69
N GLY A 144 0.01 -13.94 -7.02
CA GLY A 144 -0.35 -14.77 -8.18
C GLY A 144 -1.72 -15.44 -8.07
N LEU A 145 -2.32 -15.52 -6.87
CA LEU A 145 -3.66 -16.08 -6.68
C LEU A 145 -4.76 -15.25 -7.35
N ILE A 146 -4.50 -13.98 -7.67
CA ILE A 146 -5.46 -13.12 -8.39
C ILE A 146 -5.82 -13.68 -9.78
N GLU A 147 -4.90 -14.38 -10.41
CA GLU A 147 -5.14 -14.99 -11.73
C GLU A 147 -5.73 -16.43 -11.64
N ASN A 148 -5.93 -16.97 -10.43
CA ASN A 148 -6.50 -18.30 -10.23
C ASN A 148 -8.04 -18.21 -10.18
N PRO A 149 -8.77 -18.85 -11.12
CA PRO A 149 -10.21 -18.78 -11.23
C PRO A 149 -10.98 -19.44 -10.06
N ASP A 150 -10.29 -20.29 -9.26
CA ASP A 150 -10.90 -20.95 -8.11
C ASP A 150 -11.04 -20.02 -6.89
N TRP A 151 -10.50 -18.80 -6.97
CA TRP A 151 -10.48 -17.85 -5.87
C TRP A 151 -11.19 -16.54 -6.23
N GLU A 152 -12.25 -16.23 -5.53
CA GLU A 152 -12.90 -14.92 -5.60
C GLU A 152 -12.32 -13.98 -4.55
N ILE A 153 -11.22 -13.31 -4.92
CA ILE A 153 -10.50 -12.42 -4.02
C ILE A 153 -11.05 -10.99 -4.13
N GLY A 154 -11.63 -10.49 -3.05
CA GLY A 154 -12.19 -9.14 -2.98
C GLY A 154 -11.18 -8.08 -2.51
N LEU A 155 -10.11 -8.48 -1.84
CA LEU A 155 -9.01 -7.62 -1.42
C LEU A 155 -7.79 -8.47 -1.09
N GLN A 156 -6.61 -7.98 -1.39
CA GLN A 156 -5.37 -8.64 -0.98
C GLN A 156 -4.22 -7.64 -0.75
N LYS A 157 -3.23 -8.07 0.03
CA LYS A 157 -1.93 -7.41 0.12
C LYS A 157 -0.87 -8.40 0.57
N THR A 158 0.18 -8.51 -0.22
CA THR A 158 1.40 -9.25 0.13
C THR A 158 2.38 -8.34 0.89
N GLY A 159 3.27 -8.93 1.67
CA GLY A 159 4.38 -8.25 2.32
C GLY A 159 5.58 -9.20 2.48
N TYR A 160 6.77 -8.63 2.45
CA TYR A 160 7.99 -9.36 2.74
C TYR A 160 9.08 -8.41 3.29
N ILE A 161 9.59 -8.74 4.45
CA ILE A 161 10.89 -8.31 4.95
C ILE A 161 11.57 -9.52 5.58
N ALA A 162 12.89 -9.51 5.71
CA ALA A 162 13.63 -10.66 6.24
C ALA A 162 13.17 -11.07 7.65
N GLU A 163 12.82 -10.06 8.47
CA GLU A 163 12.40 -10.25 9.88
C GLU A 163 11.01 -10.87 10.02
N ALA A 164 10.09 -10.57 9.10
CA ALA A 164 8.69 -11.04 9.13
C ALA A 164 8.45 -12.26 8.23
N GLY A 165 9.33 -12.51 7.28
CA GLY A 165 9.10 -13.52 6.24
C GLY A 165 8.01 -13.07 5.24
N ARG A 166 7.41 -14.05 4.56
CA ARG A 166 6.32 -13.81 3.59
C ARG A 166 4.99 -13.67 4.32
N CYS A 167 4.34 -12.54 4.12
CA CYS A 167 3.04 -12.22 4.71
C CYS A 167 2.00 -12.03 3.61
N LEU A 168 0.77 -12.43 3.90
CA LEU A 168 -0.39 -12.20 3.05
C LEU A 168 -1.60 -11.89 3.93
N VAL A 169 -2.33 -10.85 3.57
CA VAL A 169 -3.70 -10.62 4.02
C VAL A 169 -4.62 -10.60 2.82
N MET A 170 -5.79 -11.20 2.92
CA MET A 170 -6.79 -11.13 1.85
C MET A 170 -8.20 -11.37 2.40
N GLN A 171 -9.18 -10.84 1.68
CA GLN A 171 -10.58 -11.18 1.82
C GLN A 171 -10.96 -12.04 0.61
N VAL A 172 -11.62 -13.15 0.87
CA VAL A 172 -12.04 -14.13 -0.15
C VAL A 172 -13.46 -14.51 0.11
N ASN A 173 -14.25 -14.66 -0.96
CA ASN A 173 -15.54 -15.30 -0.90
C ASN A 173 -15.34 -16.81 -1.12
N ILE A 174 -15.75 -17.59 -0.14
CA ILE A 174 -15.73 -19.05 -0.22
C ILE A 174 -17.17 -19.46 -0.52
N ALA A 175 -17.39 -20.10 -1.68
CA ALA A 175 -18.69 -20.70 -1.98
C ALA A 175 -18.93 -21.88 -1.01
N ASP A 176 -20.13 -21.98 -0.47
CA ASP A 176 -20.58 -23.11 0.35
C ASP A 176 -20.79 -24.36 -0.53
#